data_eecac234845882adae4cd602fa74d848
#
_entry.id   eecac234845882adae4cd602fa74d848
#
_cell.length_a   1.000
_cell.length_b   1.000
_cell.length_c   1.000
_cell.angle_alpha   90.00
_cell.angle_beta   90.00
_cell.angle_gamma   90.00
#
_symmetry.space_group_name_H-M   'P 1'
#
loop_
_entity.id
_entity.type
_entity.pdbx_description
1 polymer ?
#
loop_
_entity_poly.entity_id
_entity_poly.type
_entity_poly.pdbx_seq_one_letter_code
_entity_poly.pdbx_strand_id
1 'polypeptide(L)'
;MKQLQIRNSLAKAAIVLLITLSACTVPRGRAKSTQSSAMLPVLTSGYVLGAVRGDSEAELAELRRSPEPAAALRCAFILLTQQQPQAAIDACATVLFSRATPSPAAESFARYLRAVAFERLGQPERAQFDRARARELAVDTHLLARLDDDGVRSRPRALEASVRSTSTNTLPIATLPRASWNPVSPIAGRLDPMEKIYRLTVHHSAVYLRDGSKEVCAAQILSIQHAHMDAEKYGDIGYHFVIDPAGRVWEGRNLKWQGAHAHGSNNRGNIGICLLGNFVQSKPGHKGQAPSEVQVQALRQLLATITASYNISTEQIYCHKDFINTECPGPAVVAAVADIVQDMRAAGPQSRRIAGNATND
;
A
#
# COMPACT_ATOMS: atom_id res chain seq x y z
N MET A 1 -10.50 -8.69 59.95
CA MET A 1 -10.98 -8.25 58.66
C MET A 1 -9.80 -7.83 57.75
N LYS A 2 -8.97 -8.80 57.40
CA LYS A 2 -7.80 -8.68 56.48
C LYS A 2 -7.68 -10.00 55.72
N GLN A 3 -8.55 -10.25 54.73
CA GLN A 3 -8.44 -11.39 53.83
C GLN A 3 -9.53 -11.30 52.75
N LEU A 4 -9.51 -10.25 51.89
CA LEU A 4 -10.34 -10.23 50.68
C LEU A 4 -9.80 -9.25 49.61
N GLN A 5 -8.50 -9.14 49.41
CA GLN A 5 -7.92 -8.27 48.36
C GLN A 5 -6.78 -8.88 47.57
N ILE A 6 -6.68 -10.20 47.50
CA ILE A 6 -5.68 -10.89 46.65
C ILE A 6 -6.40 -11.95 45.84
N ARG A 7 -7.30 -11.55 44.93
CA ARG A 7 -7.89 -12.45 43.90
C ARG A 7 -8.47 -11.68 42.73
N ASN A 8 -7.68 -10.83 42.06
CA ASN A 8 -8.08 -10.27 40.75
C ASN A 8 -6.87 -9.77 39.93
N SER A 9 -5.76 -10.50 39.98
CA SER A 9 -4.58 -10.11 39.20
C SER A 9 -3.89 -11.27 38.45
N LEU A 10 -4.64 -12.27 37.98
CA LEU A 10 -4.10 -13.40 37.22
C LEU A 10 -5.11 -13.93 36.19
N ALA A 11 -5.50 -13.09 35.25
CA ALA A 11 -6.27 -13.53 34.08
C ALA A 11 -5.98 -12.65 32.85
N LYS A 12 -4.72 -12.41 32.54
CA LYS A 12 -4.29 -11.84 31.26
C LYS A 12 -2.93 -12.43 30.87
N ALA A 13 -2.90 -13.74 30.60
CA ALA A 13 -1.74 -14.32 29.90
C ALA A 13 -2.17 -15.62 29.21
N ALA A 14 -1.78 -15.69 27.93
CA ALA A 14 -1.52 -16.89 27.17
C ALA A 14 -2.72 -17.73 26.67
N ILE A 15 -3.15 -17.43 25.43
CA ILE A 15 -3.52 -18.49 24.51
C ILE A 15 -2.29 -18.74 23.63
N VAL A 16 -1.43 -19.64 24.10
CA VAL A 16 -0.40 -20.28 23.28
C VAL A 16 -1.00 -21.56 22.74
N LEU A 17 -1.23 -21.60 21.43
CA LEU A 17 -1.67 -22.81 20.73
C LEU A 17 -0.47 -23.77 20.62
N LEU A 18 -0.43 -24.79 21.46
CA LEU A 18 0.48 -25.93 21.35
C LEU A 18 0.02 -26.81 20.18
N ILE A 19 0.74 -26.78 19.07
CA ILE A 19 0.64 -27.81 18.04
C ILE A 19 1.66 -28.88 18.38
N THR A 20 1.20 -30.02 18.89
CA THR A 20 1.98 -31.23 19.11
C THR A 20 2.37 -31.85 17.78
N LEU A 21 3.67 -31.91 17.51
CA LEU A 21 4.25 -32.71 16.42
C LEU A 21 4.10 -34.20 16.75
N SER A 22 3.24 -34.89 16.03
CA SER A 22 3.20 -36.34 16.01
C SER A 22 4.21 -36.84 14.98
N ALA A 23 5.26 -37.48 15.46
CA ALA A 23 6.29 -38.10 14.60
C ALA A 23 5.72 -39.40 14.01
N CYS A 24 5.39 -39.37 12.72
CA CYS A 24 5.19 -40.61 11.94
C CYS A 24 6.52 -41.00 11.30
N THR A 25 7.09 -42.12 11.79
CA THR A 25 8.21 -42.82 11.15
C THR A 25 7.73 -43.52 9.89
N VAL A 26 8.26 -43.13 8.73
CA VAL A 26 8.04 -43.78 7.45
C VAL A 26 9.32 -44.55 7.08
N PRO A 27 9.24 -45.81 6.59
CA PRO A 27 10.41 -46.66 6.29
C PRO A 27 11.16 -46.15 5.06
N ARG A 28 12.49 -46.24 5.13
CA ARG A 28 13.41 -45.93 4.03
C ARG A 28 13.28 -46.92 2.87
N GLY A 29 12.46 -46.54 1.89
CA GLY A 29 12.53 -47.16 0.56
C GLY A 29 13.48 -46.34 -0.32
N ARG A 30 14.52 -46.98 -0.82
CA ARG A 30 15.54 -46.45 -1.72
C ARG A 30 14.97 -46.31 -3.13
N ALA A 31 14.27 -45.18 -3.40
CA ALA A 31 13.86 -44.83 -4.77
C ALA A 31 15.00 -44.03 -5.41
N LYS A 32 15.51 -44.52 -6.52
CA LYS A 32 16.38 -43.77 -7.43
C LYS A 32 15.54 -42.65 -8.04
N SER A 33 15.65 -41.42 -7.51
CA SER A 33 15.09 -40.27 -8.17
C SER A 33 16.04 -39.81 -9.26
N THR A 34 15.67 -40.04 -10.51
CA THR A 34 16.12 -39.22 -11.61
C THR A 34 15.56 -37.81 -11.38
N GLN A 35 16.29 -36.99 -10.63
CA GLN A 35 16.01 -35.54 -10.58
C GLN A 35 16.32 -35.00 -11.98
N SER A 36 15.27 -34.79 -12.77
CA SER A 36 15.31 -33.80 -13.83
C SER A 36 15.62 -32.49 -13.11
N SER A 37 16.84 -32.01 -13.27
CA SER A 37 17.25 -30.66 -12.84
C SER A 37 16.47 -29.69 -13.72
N ALA A 38 15.24 -29.34 -13.31
CA ALA A 38 14.54 -28.24 -13.88
C ALA A 38 15.41 -27.00 -13.56
N MET A 39 16.12 -26.49 -14.58
CA MET A 39 16.85 -25.23 -14.46
C MET A 39 15.88 -24.18 -13.87
N LEU A 40 16.21 -23.66 -12.70
CA LEU A 40 15.48 -22.53 -12.13
C LEU A 40 15.35 -21.45 -13.19
N PRO A 41 14.18 -20.86 -13.39
CA PRO A 41 13.99 -19.86 -14.42
C PRO A 41 14.93 -18.68 -14.17
N VAL A 42 15.89 -18.49 -15.07
CA VAL A 42 16.80 -17.35 -15.03
C VAL A 42 15.98 -16.09 -15.34
N LEU A 43 16.08 -15.10 -14.48
CA LEU A 43 15.37 -13.85 -14.64
C LEU A 43 15.95 -13.05 -15.83
N THR A 44 15.36 -13.23 -17.00
CA THR A 44 15.74 -12.53 -18.25
C THR A 44 14.51 -11.91 -18.91
N SER A 45 14.74 -10.90 -19.76
CA SER A 45 13.67 -10.32 -20.59
C SER A 45 12.96 -11.37 -21.43
N GLY A 46 13.69 -12.34 -21.98
CA GLY A 46 13.12 -13.42 -22.78
C GLY A 46 12.13 -14.27 -21.99
N TYR A 47 12.42 -14.56 -20.73
CA TYR A 47 11.50 -15.31 -19.87
C TYR A 47 10.29 -14.46 -19.43
N VAL A 48 10.54 -13.25 -18.90
CA VAL A 48 9.47 -12.41 -18.32
C VAL A 48 8.57 -11.83 -19.39
N LEU A 49 9.13 -11.32 -20.49
CA LEU A 49 8.45 -10.54 -21.52
C LEU A 49 8.24 -11.31 -22.83
N GLY A 50 8.54 -12.60 -22.85
CA GLY A 50 8.39 -13.46 -24.03
C GLY A 50 6.93 -13.70 -24.44
N ALA A 51 6.72 -14.34 -25.58
CA ALA A 51 5.39 -14.66 -26.08
C ALA A 51 4.57 -15.44 -25.03
N VAL A 52 3.29 -15.08 -24.87
CA VAL A 52 2.35 -15.79 -23.98
C VAL A 52 1.93 -17.07 -24.66
N ARG A 53 1.88 -18.19 -23.93
CA ARG A 53 1.42 -19.49 -24.44
C ARG A 53 -0.07 -19.41 -24.83
N GLY A 54 -0.51 -20.28 -25.71
CA GLY A 54 -1.91 -20.27 -26.18
C GLY A 54 -2.94 -20.43 -25.07
N ASP A 55 -2.64 -21.22 -24.01
CA ASP A 55 -3.44 -21.31 -22.80
C ASP A 55 -2.78 -20.48 -21.68
N SER A 56 -3.12 -19.20 -21.65
CA SER A 56 -2.59 -18.26 -20.68
C SER A 56 -3.14 -18.49 -19.26
N GLU A 57 -4.32 -19.08 -19.10
CA GLU A 57 -4.88 -19.40 -17.78
C GLU A 57 -4.18 -20.58 -17.13
N ALA A 58 -3.86 -21.62 -17.92
CA ALA A 58 -3.05 -22.73 -17.43
C ALA A 58 -1.63 -22.27 -17.04
N GLU A 59 -1.02 -21.40 -17.86
CA GLU A 59 0.29 -20.79 -17.55
C GLU A 59 0.23 -19.99 -16.24
N LEU A 60 -0.79 -19.14 -16.04
CA LEU A 60 -0.99 -18.37 -14.81
C LEU A 60 -1.19 -19.27 -13.59
N ALA A 61 -1.98 -20.35 -13.72
CA ALA A 61 -2.22 -21.30 -12.64
C ALA A 61 -0.94 -22.03 -12.20
N GLU A 62 -0.05 -22.36 -13.12
CA GLU A 62 1.26 -22.94 -12.85
C GLU A 62 2.18 -21.95 -12.15
N LEU A 63 2.30 -20.73 -12.70
CA LEU A 63 3.17 -19.67 -12.20
C LEU A 63 2.80 -19.22 -10.79
N ARG A 64 1.52 -19.14 -10.46
CA ARG A 64 1.02 -18.78 -9.12
C ARG A 64 1.41 -19.74 -8.01
N ARG A 65 1.80 -20.98 -8.37
CA ARG A 65 2.28 -21.98 -7.39
C ARG A 65 3.78 -21.86 -7.12
N SER A 66 4.49 -21.12 -7.96
CA SER A 66 5.94 -20.96 -7.82
C SER A 66 6.26 -19.79 -6.85
N PRO A 67 7.15 -20.00 -5.87
CA PRO A 67 7.62 -18.92 -4.99
C PRO A 67 8.65 -18.02 -5.65
N GLU A 68 9.07 -18.30 -6.89
CA GLU A 68 10.16 -17.60 -7.54
C GLU A 68 9.75 -16.21 -8.04
N PRO A 69 10.56 -15.18 -7.81
CA PRO A 69 10.30 -13.83 -8.30
C PRO A 69 10.04 -13.76 -9.81
N ALA A 70 10.79 -14.56 -10.58
CA ALA A 70 10.63 -14.62 -12.03
C ALA A 70 9.24 -15.10 -12.45
N ALA A 71 8.64 -16.05 -11.73
CA ALA A 71 7.29 -16.52 -11.99
C ALA A 71 6.25 -15.42 -11.70
N ALA A 72 6.38 -14.71 -10.59
CA ALA A 72 5.48 -13.60 -10.28
C ALA A 72 5.56 -12.47 -11.33
N LEU A 73 6.75 -12.16 -11.82
CA LEU A 73 6.94 -11.18 -12.89
C LEU A 73 6.38 -11.63 -14.22
N ARG A 74 6.49 -12.93 -14.53
CA ARG A 74 5.86 -13.53 -15.71
C ARG A 74 4.33 -13.45 -15.60
N CYS A 75 3.75 -13.75 -14.42
CA CYS A 75 2.34 -13.53 -14.15
C CYS A 75 1.93 -12.08 -14.42
N ALA A 76 2.68 -11.10 -13.89
CA ALA A 76 2.38 -9.69 -14.10
C ALA A 76 2.35 -9.32 -15.58
N PHE A 77 3.30 -9.83 -16.36
CA PHE A 77 3.33 -9.59 -17.81
C PHE A 77 2.11 -10.19 -18.53
N ILE A 78 1.76 -11.45 -18.24
CA ILE A 78 0.57 -12.11 -18.83
C ILE A 78 -0.69 -11.32 -18.48
N LEU A 79 -0.87 -10.93 -17.21
CA LEU A 79 -2.01 -10.13 -16.75
C LEU A 79 -2.11 -8.79 -17.47
N LEU A 80 -0.98 -8.16 -17.78
CA LEU A 80 -0.95 -6.97 -18.62
C LEU A 80 -1.44 -7.28 -20.04
N THR A 81 -1.04 -8.39 -20.65
CA THR A 81 -1.54 -8.75 -21.99
C THR A 81 -3.05 -9.01 -21.99
N GLN A 82 -3.59 -9.49 -20.89
CA GLN A 82 -5.03 -9.73 -20.67
C GLN A 82 -5.80 -8.46 -20.24
N GLN A 83 -5.21 -7.27 -20.31
CA GLN A 83 -5.84 -6.01 -19.89
C GLN A 83 -6.26 -6.00 -18.40
N GLN A 84 -5.52 -6.67 -17.53
CA GLN A 84 -5.74 -6.74 -16.09
C GLN A 84 -4.65 -5.97 -15.31
N PRO A 85 -4.55 -4.63 -15.45
CA PRO A 85 -3.45 -3.85 -14.89
C PRO A 85 -3.40 -3.88 -13.36
N GLN A 86 -4.56 -3.93 -12.69
CA GLN A 86 -4.57 -3.99 -11.23
C GLN A 86 -3.99 -5.32 -10.72
N ALA A 87 -4.38 -6.44 -11.31
CA ALA A 87 -3.83 -7.75 -10.96
C ALA A 87 -2.31 -7.85 -11.25
N ALA A 88 -1.84 -7.17 -12.30
CA ALA A 88 -0.41 -7.07 -12.59
C ALA A 88 0.35 -6.29 -11.51
N ILE A 89 -0.22 -5.20 -10.97
CA ILE A 89 0.36 -4.47 -9.83
C ILE A 89 0.50 -5.40 -8.63
N ASP A 90 -0.54 -6.19 -8.33
CA ASP A 90 -0.53 -7.11 -7.20
C ASP A 90 0.53 -8.21 -7.36
N ALA A 91 0.70 -8.74 -8.57
CA ALA A 91 1.78 -9.69 -8.88
C ALA A 91 3.18 -9.05 -8.71
N CYS A 92 3.38 -7.81 -9.15
CA CYS A 92 4.63 -7.09 -8.92
C CYS A 92 4.88 -6.82 -7.43
N ALA A 93 3.84 -6.58 -6.66
CA ALA A 93 3.94 -6.33 -5.22
C ALA A 93 4.53 -7.53 -4.46
N THR A 94 4.26 -8.76 -4.87
CA THR A 94 4.84 -9.96 -4.25
C THR A 94 6.36 -10.01 -4.36
N VAL A 95 6.93 -9.43 -5.42
CA VAL A 95 8.38 -9.31 -5.62
C VAL A 95 8.94 -8.13 -4.83
N LEU A 96 8.34 -6.95 -5.00
CA LEU A 96 8.86 -5.69 -4.43
C LEU A 96 8.79 -5.65 -2.91
N PHE A 97 7.82 -6.35 -2.31
CA PHE A 97 7.58 -6.35 -0.86
C PHE A 97 7.83 -7.71 -0.22
N SER A 98 8.59 -8.58 -0.91
CA SER A 98 9.00 -9.87 -0.35
C SER A 98 9.88 -9.69 0.90
N ARG A 99 9.97 -10.72 1.74
CA ARG A 99 10.87 -10.72 2.92
C ARG A 99 12.34 -10.63 2.56
N ALA A 100 12.72 -11.27 1.46
CA ALA A 100 14.06 -11.17 0.93
C ALA A 100 14.14 -9.93 0.04
N THR A 101 15.19 -9.15 0.19
CA THR A 101 15.45 -8.04 -0.72
C THR A 101 15.55 -8.57 -2.15
N PRO A 102 14.72 -8.11 -3.09
CA PRO A 102 14.81 -8.55 -4.47
C PRO A 102 16.17 -8.18 -5.07
N SER A 103 16.64 -9.01 -6.00
CA SER A 103 17.83 -8.62 -6.76
C SER A 103 17.55 -7.35 -7.58
N PRO A 104 18.56 -6.53 -7.91
CA PRO A 104 18.37 -5.34 -8.73
C PRO A 104 17.61 -5.63 -10.04
N ALA A 105 17.89 -6.78 -10.67
CA ALA A 105 17.17 -7.21 -11.86
C ALA A 105 15.68 -7.49 -11.58
N ALA A 106 15.36 -8.22 -10.51
CA ALA A 106 13.97 -8.51 -10.15
C ALA A 106 13.20 -7.22 -9.80
N GLU A 107 13.82 -6.32 -9.05
CA GLU A 107 13.21 -5.02 -8.73
C GLU A 107 12.98 -4.19 -9.99
N SER A 108 13.96 -4.13 -10.89
CA SER A 108 13.86 -3.40 -12.16
C SER A 108 12.69 -3.90 -13.01
N PHE A 109 12.58 -5.20 -13.23
CA PHE A 109 11.45 -5.80 -13.97
C PHE A 109 10.10 -5.54 -13.28
N ALA A 110 10.02 -5.71 -11.97
CA ALA A 110 8.80 -5.47 -11.22
C ALA A 110 8.33 -4.02 -11.36
N ARG A 111 9.24 -3.06 -11.26
CA ARG A 111 8.94 -1.63 -11.43
C ARG A 111 8.55 -1.30 -12.87
N TYR A 112 9.22 -1.85 -13.86
CA TYR A 112 8.84 -1.66 -15.25
C TYR A 112 7.41 -2.12 -15.52
N LEU A 113 7.08 -3.36 -15.15
CA LEU A 113 5.73 -3.92 -15.36
C LEU A 113 4.67 -3.14 -14.59
N ARG A 114 4.99 -2.72 -13.37
CA ARG A 114 4.08 -1.90 -12.56
C ARG A 114 3.88 -0.51 -13.14
N ALA A 115 4.91 0.10 -13.74
CA ALA A 115 4.79 1.36 -14.46
C ALA A 115 3.83 1.24 -15.65
N VAL A 116 3.96 0.19 -16.45
CA VAL A 116 3.01 -0.08 -17.56
C VAL A 116 1.58 -0.26 -17.05
N ALA A 117 1.41 -0.92 -15.90
CA ALA A 117 0.10 -1.07 -15.28
C ALA A 117 -0.48 0.27 -14.82
N PHE A 118 0.32 1.11 -14.17
CA PHE A 118 -0.10 2.46 -13.74
C PHE A 118 -0.48 3.37 -14.92
N GLU A 119 0.22 3.30 -16.03
CA GLU A 119 -0.15 4.04 -17.24
C GLU A 119 -1.53 3.63 -17.76
N ARG A 120 -1.79 2.32 -17.81
CA ARG A 120 -3.09 1.80 -18.24
C ARG A 120 -4.24 2.18 -17.30
N LEU A 121 -3.94 2.47 -16.04
CA LEU A 121 -4.88 2.97 -15.04
C LEU A 121 -4.98 4.50 -15.02
N GLY A 122 -4.31 5.21 -15.93
CA GLY A 122 -4.32 6.68 -15.97
C GLY A 122 -3.58 7.32 -14.79
N GLN A 123 -2.53 6.67 -14.27
CA GLN A 123 -1.71 7.13 -13.16
C GLN A 123 -0.25 7.41 -13.61
N PRO A 124 -0.04 8.41 -14.50
CA PRO A 124 1.24 8.63 -15.17
C PRO A 124 2.38 9.00 -14.21
N GLU A 125 2.08 9.70 -13.12
CA GLU A 125 3.11 10.11 -12.14
C GLU A 125 3.72 8.90 -11.42
N ARG A 126 2.87 7.93 -11.02
CA ARG A 126 3.33 6.67 -10.44
C ARG A 126 4.14 5.84 -11.44
N ALA A 127 3.68 5.83 -12.69
CA ALA A 127 4.39 5.16 -13.77
C ALA A 127 5.78 5.77 -14.00
N GLN A 128 5.88 7.11 -14.03
CA GLN A 128 7.14 7.81 -14.22
C GLN A 128 8.14 7.51 -13.09
N PHE A 129 7.68 7.50 -11.84
CA PHE A 129 8.51 7.13 -10.70
C PHE A 129 9.10 5.72 -10.84
N ASP A 130 8.24 4.74 -11.12
CA ASP A 130 8.67 3.35 -11.29
C ASP A 130 9.56 3.16 -12.52
N ARG A 131 9.33 3.88 -13.62
CA ARG A 131 10.22 3.86 -14.79
C ARG A 131 11.60 4.40 -14.48
N ALA A 132 11.68 5.52 -13.76
CA ALA A 132 12.96 6.10 -13.36
C ALA A 132 13.78 5.11 -12.55
N ARG A 133 13.16 4.51 -11.54
CA ARG A 133 13.83 3.54 -10.68
C ARG A 133 14.16 2.23 -11.42
N ALA A 134 13.29 1.76 -12.31
CA ALA A 134 13.57 0.59 -13.13
C ALA A 134 14.82 0.82 -14.00
N ARG A 135 14.97 2.02 -14.58
CA ARG A 135 16.14 2.38 -15.41
C ARG A 135 17.43 2.41 -14.60
N GLU A 136 17.42 2.96 -13.39
CA GLU A 136 18.57 2.98 -12.50
C GLU A 136 19.08 1.56 -12.14
N LEU A 137 18.17 0.62 -11.99
CA LEU A 137 18.46 -0.75 -11.57
C LEU A 137 18.65 -1.72 -12.74
N ALA A 138 18.33 -1.30 -13.97
CA ALA A 138 18.31 -2.19 -15.12
C ALA A 138 19.72 -2.65 -15.50
N VAL A 139 19.91 -3.97 -15.48
CA VAL A 139 21.12 -4.65 -15.95
C VAL A 139 20.88 -5.39 -17.27
N ASP A 140 19.63 -5.50 -17.71
CA ASP A 140 19.21 -6.18 -18.93
C ASP A 140 19.03 -5.14 -20.04
N THR A 141 19.80 -5.29 -21.13
CA THR A 141 19.81 -4.36 -22.26
C THR A 141 18.49 -4.31 -23.03
N HIS A 142 17.74 -5.42 -23.08
CA HIS A 142 16.41 -5.45 -23.70
C HIS A 142 15.38 -4.71 -22.86
N LEU A 143 15.49 -4.80 -21.53
CA LEU A 143 14.64 -4.02 -20.64
C LEU A 143 14.95 -2.53 -20.76
N LEU A 144 16.24 -2.13 -20.82
CA LEU A 144 16.63 -0.74 -21.03
C LEU A 144 16.07 -0.19 -22.34
N ALA A 145 16.19 -0.93 -23.45
CA ALA A 145 15.64 -0.52 -24.73
C ALA A 145 14.12 -0.27 -24.68
N ARG A 146 13.37 -1.13 -23.97
CA ARG A 146 11.92 -0.92 -23.76
C ARG A 146 11.62 0.30 -22.90
N LEU A 147 12.37 0.52 -21.83
CA LEU A 147 12.21 1.70 -20.97
C LEU A 147 12.45 2.99 -21.75
N ASP A 148 13.38 2.98 -22.72
CA ASP A 148 13.69 4.13 -23.55
C ASP A 148 12.62 4.35 -24.65
N ASP A 149 12.17 3.30 -25.34
CA ASP A 149 11.11 3.37 -26.36
C ASP A 149 9.78 3.84 -25.75
N ASP A 150 9.39 3.28 -24.62
CA ASP A 150 8.17 3.68 -23.89
C ASP A 150 8.29 5.13 -23.36
N GLY A 151 9.46 5.57 -22.95
CA GLY A 151 9.71 6.96 -22.54
C GLY A 151 9.50 7.99 -23.66
N VAL A 152 9.76 7.59 -24.91
CA VAL A 152 9.49 8.42 -26.10
C VAL A 152 8.01 8.46 -26.43
N ARG A 153 7.28 7.38 -26.22
CA ARG A 153 5.83 7.28 -26.48
C ARG A 153 4.97 7.94 -25.40
N SER A 154 5.51 8.09 -24.19
CA SER A 154 4.81 8.67 -23.02
C SER A 154 4.87 10.20 -22.96
N ARG A 155 5.16 10.92 -24.09
CA ARG A 155 4.91 12.36 -24.14
C ARG A 155 3.41 12.59 -24.01
N PRO A 156 2.94 13.36 -23.04
CA PRO A 156 1.53 13.59 -22.86
C PRO A 156 0.97 14.29 -24.09
N ARG A 157 0.17 13.56 -24.87
CA ARG A 157 -0.82 14.20 -25.73
C ARG A 157 -1.76 14.89 -24.78
N ALA A 158 -1.83 16.20 -24.85
CA ALA A 158 -2.71 17.02 -24.03
C ALA A 158 -4.10 16.36 -23.98
N LEU A 159 -4.47 15.85 -22.82
CA LEU A 159 -5.83 15.42 -22.57
C LEU A 159 -6.67 16.69 -22.49
N GLU A 160 -7.37 16.99 -23.56
CA GLU A 160 -8.47 17.92 -23.52
C GLU A 160 -9.53 17.33 -22.57
N ALA A 161 -9.60 17.96 -21.41
CA ALA A 161 -10.53 17.58 -20.35
C ALA A 161 -11.95 18.01 -20.73
N SER A 162 -12.78 17.04 -21.07
CA SER A 162 -14.22 17.20 -20.90
C SER A 162 -14.60 16.61 -19.54
N VAL A 163 -14.42 17.36 -18.48
CA VAL A 163 -15.00 17.05 -17.17
C VAL A 163 -16.32 17.79 -17.06
N ARG A 164 -17.41 17.11 -17.37
CA ARG A 164 -18.72 17.54 -16.91
C ARG A 164 -18.81 17.28 -15.41
N SER A 165 -18.82 18.36 -14.67
CA SER A 165 -19.01 18.41 -13.22
C SER A 165 -20.38 17.81 -12.86
N THR A 166 -20.35 16.70 -12.11
CA THR A 166 -21.42 16.38 -11.16
C THR A 166 -20.81 16.44 -9.77
N SER A 167 -21.30 17.39 -9.00
CA SER A 167 -20.86 17.67 -7.62
C SER A 167 -21.15 16.48 -6.71
N THR A 168 -20.17 15.62 -6.58
CA THR A 168 -20.03 14.72 -5.44
C THR A 168 -18.74 15.10 -4.76
N ASN A 169 -18.71 15.15 -3.41
CA ASN A 169 -17.55 15.46 -2.56
C ASN A 169 -16.44 14.40 -2.69
N THR A 170 -16.02 14.08 -3.91
CA THR A 170 -14.97 13.12 -4.22
C THR A 170 -13.66 13.87 -4.36
N LEU A 171 -12.68 13.49 -3.54
CA LEU A 171 -11.32 14.02 -3.67
C LEU A 171 -10.76 13.64 -5.06
N PRO A 172 -10.02 14.54 -5.73
CA PRO A 172 -9.44 14.28 -7.06
C PRO A 172 -8.22 13.37 -6.99
N ILE A 173 -8.36 12.23 -6.29
CA ILE A 173 -7.38 11.15 -6.20
C ILE A 173 -8.09 9.82 -6.36
N ALA A 174 -7.52 8.93 -7.15
CA ALA A 174 -8.08 7.58 -7.31
C ALA A 174 -7.99 6.81 -5.98
N THR A 175 -9.13 6.48 -5.40
CA THR A 175 -9.27 5.63 -4.23
C THR A 175 -9.92 4.31 -4.58
N LEU A 176 -9.55 3.25 -3.87
CA LEU A 176 -10.35 2.03 -3.84
C LEU A 176 -11.54 2.26 -2.90
N PRO A 177 -12.77 2.12 -3.41
CA PRO A 177 -13.95 2.41 -2.60
C PRO A 177 -14.02 1.47 -1.39
N ARG A 178 -14.65 1.94 -0.32
CA ARG A 178 -14.80 1.21 0.94
C ARG A 178 -15.28 -0.23 0.75
N ALA A 179 -16.19 -0.47 -0.19
CA ALA A 179 -16.71 -1.81 -0.49
C ALA A 179 -15.61 -2.81 -0.95
N SER A 180 -14.46 -2.32 -1.41
CA SER A 180 -13.39 -3.17 -1.95
C SER A 180 -12.68 -4.04 -0.89
N TRP A 181 -12.89 -3.79 0.41
CA TRP A 181 -12.32 -4.57 1.49
C TRP A 181 -13.38 -5.24 2.40
N ASN A 182 -14.63 -5.31 1.91
CA ASN A 182 -15.77 -5.98 2.55
C ASN A 182 -15.99 -5.58 4.03
N PRO A 183 -16.20 -4.28 4.32
CA PRO A 183 -16.30 -3.76 5.67
C PRO A 183 -17.56 -4.22 6.39
N VAL A 184 -17.47 -4.33 7.72
CA VAL A 184 -18.64 -4.38 8.58
C VAL A 184 -19.37 -3.03 8.56
N SER A 185 -20.69 -3.04 8.70
CA SER A 185 -21.49 -1.82 8.77
C SER A 185 -21.10 -0.97 9.97
N PRO A 186 -20.95 0.35 9.82
CA PRO A 186 -20.67 1.25 10.93
C PRO A 186 -21.81 1.27 11.97
N ILE A 187 -21.47 1.42 13.24
CA ILE A 187 -22.43 1.60 14.33
C ILE A 187 -22.66 3.10 14.52
N ALA A 188 -23.71 3.65 13.92
CA ALA A 188 -23.98 5.08 13.86
C ALA A 188 -24.01 5.76 15.23
N GLY A 189 -24.55 5.10 16.27
CA GLY A 189 -24.62 5.63 17.63
C GLY A 189 -23.26 5.75 18.35
N ARG A 190 -22.15 5.33 17.70
CA ARG A 190 -20.77 5.45 18.20
C ARG A 190 -19.90 6.33 17.32
N LEU A 191 -20.50 7.14 16.45
CA LEU A 191 -19.81 8.01 15.50
C LEU A 191 -20.23 9.44 15.74
N ASP A 192 -19.25 10.33 15.87
CA ASP A 192 -19.47 11.76 15.94
C ASP A 192 -19.41 12.39 14.54
N PRO A 193 -20.25 13.38 14.23
CA PRO A 193 -20.17 14.12 12.97
C PRO A 193 -18.80 14.79 12.82
N MET A 194 -18.29 14.81 11.58
CA MET A 194 -17.06 15.52 11.26
C MET A 194 -17.28 17.02 11.41
N GLU A 195 -16.39 17.66 12.16
CA GLU A 195 -16.30 19.12 12.24
C GLU A 195 -15.55 19.69 11.01
N LYS A 196 -15.39 21.03 10.96
CA LYS A 196 -14.59 21.65 9.91
C LYS A 196 -13.20 21.00 9.86
N ILE A 197 -12.85 20.43 8.71
CA ILE A 197 -11.56 19.77 8.52
C ILE A 197 -10.46 20.84 8.44
N TYR A 198 -9.41 20.70 9.25
CA TYR A 198 -8.30 21.66 9.32
C TYR A 198 -6.93 21.03 9.59
N ARG A 199 -6.86 19.70 9.80
CA ARG A 199 -5.59 19.00 10.02
C ARG A 199 -5.60 17.57 9.50
N LEU A 200 -4.40 17.01 9.35
CA LEU A 200 -4.14 15.65 8.89
C LEU A 200 -3.20 14.96 9.88
N THR A 201 -3.40 13.67 10.11
CA THR A 201 -2.49 12.86 10.93
C THR A 201 -2.12 11.58 10.22
N VAL A 202 -0.82 11.32 10.12
CA VAL A 202 -0.25 10.12 9.51
C VAL A 202 0.06 9.08 10.58
N HIS A 203 -0.35 7.83 10.30
CA HIS A 203 -0.18 6.66 11.15
C HIS A 203 0.43 5.51 10.40
N HIS A 204 0.80 4.46 11.10
CA HIS A 204 1.02 3.12 10.56
C HIS A 204 0.07 2.12 11.22
N SER A 205 -0.08 0.95 10.59
CA SER A 205 -0.93 -0.11 11.17
C SER A 205 -0.24 -0.90 12.28
N ALA A 206 1.06 -0.73 12.47
CA ALA A 206 1.91 -1.48 13.39
C ALA A 206 1.89 -3.02 13.17
N VAL A 207 1.34 -3.47 12.04
CA VAL A 207 1.29 -4.88 11.66
C VAL A 207 2.30 -5.15 10.57
N TYR A 208 3.13 -6.16 10.78
CA TYR A 208 4.11 -6.58 9.79
C TYR A 208 3.41 -7.22 8.58
N LEU A 209 3.40 -6.54 7.46
CA LEU A 209 2.77 -7.02 6.24
C LEU A 209 3.83 -7.73 5.36
N ARG A 210 3.62 -9.03 5.12
CA ARG A 210 4.55 -9.86 4.34
C ARG A 210 4.20 -9.89 2.85
N ASP A 211 2.94 -9.72 2.55
CA ASP A 211 2.35 -9.78 1.22
C ASP A 211 1.56 -8.50 0.99
N GLY A 212 1.90 -7.77 -0.08
CA GLY A 212 1.23 -6.54 -0.50
C GLY A 212 0.15 -6.78 -1.55
N SER A 213 -0.32 -8.04 -1.75
CA SER A 213 -1.45 -8.32 -2.62
C SER A 213 -2.71 -7.56 -2.19
N LYS A 214 -3.61 -7.32 -3.12
CA LYS A 214 -4.83 -6.57 -2.85
C LYS A 214 -5.70 -7.27 -1.81
N GLU A 215 -5.79 -8.58 -1.92
CA GLU A 215 -6.59 -9.45 -1.04
C GLU A 215 -6.07 -9.43 0.39
N VAL A 216 -4.75 -9.54 0.57
CA VAL A 216 -4.11 -9.49 1.89
C VAL A 216 -4.24 -8.10 2.50
N CYS A 217 -4.07 -7.03 1.72
CA CYS A 217 -4.28 -5.67 2.19
C CYS A 217 -5.73 -5.41 2.58
N ALA A 218 -6.70 -5.86 1.78
CA ALA A 218 -8.13 -5.78 2.10
C ALA A 218 -8.47 -6.51 3.41
N ALA A 219 -7.97 -7.75 3.57
CA ALA A 219 -8.15 -8.53 4.81
C ALA A 219 -7.50 -7.84 6.02
N GLN A 220 -6.34 -7.19 5.84
CA GLN A 220 -5.69 -6.44 6.90
C GLN A 220 -6.51 -5.20 7.31
N ILE A 221 -7.08 -4.46 6.36
CA ILE A 221 -7.96 -3.31 6.64
C ILE A 221 -9.20 -3.76 7.40
N LEU A 222 -9.83 -4.87 6.99
CA LEU A 222 -10.95 -5.48 7.70
C LEU A 222 -10.57 -5.89 9.13
N SER A 223 -9.39 -6.50 9.31
CA SER A 223 -8.87 -6.86 10.64
C SER A 223 -8.68 -5.64 11.55
N ILE A 224 -8.19 -4.51 10.99
CA ILE A 224 -8.07 -3.25 11.72
C ILE A 224 -9.45 -2.73 12.13
N GLN A 225 -10.44 -2.80 11.24
CA GLN A 225 -11.82 -2.40 11.57
C GLN A 225 -12.37 -3.24 12.74
N HIS A 226 -12.22 -4.56 12.68
CA HIS A 226 -12.64 -5.45 13.78
C HIS A 226 -11.95 -5.11 15.10
N ALA A 227 -10.63 -4.93 15.10
CA ALA A 227 -9.90 -4.53 16.30
C ALA A 227 -10.44 -3.22 16.89
N HIS A 228 -10.69 -2.22 16.04
CA HIS A 228 -11.24 -0.94 16.47
C HIS A 228 -12.67 -1.05 17.00
N MET A 229 -13.53 -1.85 16.38
CA MET A 229 -14.93 -1.98 16.78
C MET A 229 -15.10 -2.89 18.00
N ASP A 230 -14.33 -3.97 18.07
CA ASP A 230 -14.49 -5.02 19.08
C ASP A 230 -13.68 -4.72 20.35
N ALA A 231 -12.42 -4.29 20.23
CA ALA A 231 -11.56 -3.99 21.37
C ALA A 231 -11.73 -2.55 21.85
N GLU A 232 -11.63 -1.57 20.95
CA GLU A 232 -11.67 -0.14 21.30
C GLU A 232 -13.10 0.41 21.37
N LYS A 233 -14.10 -0.37 20.98
CA LYS A 233 -15.53 0.01 20.97
C LYS A 233 -15.86 1.19 20.07
N TYR A 234 -15.03 1.46 19.04
CA TYR A 234 -15.31 2.48 18.04
C TYR A 234 -16.54 2.11 17.21
N GLY A 235 -17.15 3.11 16.59
CA GLY A 235 -18.28 2.87 15.67
C GLY A 235 -17.87 2.36 14.30
N ASP A 236 -16.57 2.39 13.98
CA ASP A 236 -16.01 2.00 12.68
C ASP A 236 -14.47 1.95 12.76
N ILE A 237 -13.80 1.58 11.64
CA ILE A 237 -12.36 1.81 11.49
C ILE A 237 -12.00 3.26 11.86
N GLY A 238 -10.89 3.48 12.55
CA GLY A 238 -10.50 4.81 13.05
C GLY A 238 -10.00 5.76 11.97
N TYR A 239 -9.42 5.23 10.88
CA TYR A 239 -8.75 5.99 9.82
C TYR A 239 -9.70 6.29 8.65
N HIS A 240 -9.54 7.46 8.02
CA HIS A 240 -10.31 7.85 6.84
C HIS A 240 -9.73 7.28 5.56
N PHE A 241 -8.42 7.19 5.48
CA PHE A 241 -7.70 6.59 4.36
C PHE A 241 -6.68 5.60 4.84
N VAL A 242 -6.46 4.56 4.03
CA VAL A 242 -5.41 3.58 4.25
C VAL A 242 -4.58 3.48 2.98
N ILE A 243 -3.25 3.49 3.12
CA ILE A 243 -2.31 3.34 2.00
C ILE A 243 -1.56 2.03 2.18
N ASP A 244 -1.67 1.14 1.21
CA ASP A 244 -0.99 -0.14 1.24
C ASP A 244 0.41 -0.10 0.60
N PRO A 245 1.24 -1.15 0.76
CA PRO A 245 2.60 -1.18 0.22
C PRO A 245 2.68 -1.05 -1.30
N ALA A 246 1.60 -1.35 -2.04
CA ALA A 246 1.54 -1.16 -3.48
C ALA A 246 1.16 0.29 -3.89
N GLY A 247 0.96 1.17 -2.90
CA GLY A 247 0.58 2.57 -3.10
C GLY A 247 -0.90 2.77 -3.46
N ARG A 248 -1.76 1.74 -3.24
CA ARG A 248 -3.20 1.89 -3.40
C ARG A 248 -3.75 2.65 -2.21
N VAL A 249 -4.59 3.65 -2.48
CA VAL A 249 -5.30 4.41 -1.45
C VAL A 249 -6.69 3.82 -1.29
N TRP A 250 -7.01 3.37 -0.09
CA TRP A 250 -8.29 2.75 0.26
C TRP A 250 -9.13 3.71 1.09
N GLU A 251 -10.43 3.77 0.81
CA GLU A 251 -11.38 4.47 1.67
C GLU A 251 -11.62 3.66 2.94
N GLY A 252 -11.44 4.31 4.08
CA GLY A 252 -11.74 3.79 5.39
C GLY A 252 -13.06 4.32 5.96
N ARG A 253 -13.01 5.07 7.08
CA ARG A 253 -14.16 5.76 7.66
C ARG A 253 -14.60 6.89 6.75
N ASN A 254 -15.90 7.00 6.52
CA ASN A 254 -16.45 8.09 5.71
C ASN A 254 -16.15 9.45 6.35
N LEU A 255 -15.74 10.43 5.53
CA LEU A 255 -15.37 11.78 5.95
C LEU A 255 -16.49 12.59 6.63
N LYS A 256 -17.74 12.16 6.56
CA LYS A 256 -18.84 12.76 7.34
C LYS A 256 -18.76 12.49 8.84
N TRP A 257 -17.88 11.55 9.26
CA TRP A 257 -17.68 11.15 10.64
C TRP A 257 -16.26 11.48 11.10
N GLN A 258 -16.12 11.96 12.33
CA GLN A 258 -14.82 12.14 12.94
C GLN A 258 -14.06 10.82 13.03
N GLY A 259 -12.74 10.87 12.84
CA GLY A 259 -11.87 9.75 13.06
C GLY A 259 -11.78 9.32 14.53
N ALA A 260 -11.16 8.18 14.77
CA ALA A 260 -10.79 7.72 16.11
C ALA A 260 -9.35 7.19 16.03
N HIS A 261 -8.38 8.12 15.93
CA HIS A 261 -6.98 7.77 15.65
C HIS A 261 -5.94 8.64 16.38
N ALA A 262 -6.34 9.83 16.91
CA ALA A 262 -5.39 10.80 17.49
C ALA A 262 -5.71 11.16 18.96
N HIS A 263 -6.49 10.35 19.63
CA HIS A 263 -6.98 10.52 21.01
C HIS A 263 -7.82 11.78 21.29
N GLY A 264 -8.99 11.55 21.83
CA GLY A 264 -9.87 12.60 22.38
C GLY A 264 -10.15 13.71 21.38
N SER A 265 -10.00 14.96 21.83
CA SER A 265 -10.25 16.17 21.02
C SER A 265 -9.31 16.34 19.82
N ASN A 266 -8.18 15.59 19.76
CA ASN A 266 -7.29 15.63 18.61
C ASN A 266 -7.92 15.00 17.35
N ASN A 267 -9.01 14.25 17.49
CA ASN A 267 -9.76 13.71 16.36
C ASN A 267 -10.63 14.76 15.66
N ARG A 268 -10.95 15.90 16.31
CA ARG A 268 -11.84 16.91 15.76
C ARG A 268 -11.25 17.58 14.54
N GLY A 269 -12.01 17.58 13.45
CA GLY A 269 -11.59 18.13 12.17
C GLY A 269 -10.28 17.56 11.61
N ASN A 270 -9.95 16.31 12.00
CA ASN A 270 -8.68 15.66 11.72
C ASN A 270 -8.88 14.43 10.82
N ILE A 271 -8.28 14.45 9.64
CA ILE A 271 -8.28 13.29 8.74
C ILE A 271 -7.11 12.37 9.11
N GLY A 272 -7.41 11.12 9.51
CA GLY A 272 -6.40 10.09 9.75
C GLY A 272 -6.07 9.30 8.50
N ILE A 273 -4.77 9.19 8.22
CA ILE A 273 -4.20 8.41 7.11
C ILE A 273 -3.30 7.33 7.70
N CYS A 274 -3.57 6.07 7.40
CA CYS A 274 -2.80 4.94 7.91
C CYS A 274 -2.02 4.25 6.80
N LEU A 275 -0.71 4.10 6.95
CA LEU A 275 0.12 3.26 6.08
C LEU A 275 0.10 1.82 6.62
N LEU A 276 -0.25 0.84 5.78
CA LEU A 276 -0.14 -0.56 6.15
C LEU A 276 1.33 -0.97 6.25
N GLY A 277 1.72 -1.46 7.40
CA GLY A 277 3.09 -1.90 7.70
C GLY A 277 3.46 -1.63 9.16
N ASN A 278 4.55 -2.23 9.61
CA ASN A 278 5.20 -1.91 10.88
C ASN A 278 6.55 -1.25 10.62
N PHE A 279 6.63 0.06 10.78
CA PHE A 279 7.82 0.86 10.50
C PHE A 279 8.62 1.22 11.74
N VAL A 280 8.32 0.54 12.86
CA VAL A 280 9.06 0.64 14.13
C VAL A 280 9.91 -0.60 14.33
N GLN A 281 11.11 -0.42 14.88
CA GLN A 281 11.96 -1.52 15.29
C GLN A 281 11.40 -2.12 16.59
N SER A 282 10.68 -3.23 16.49
CA SER A 282 9.95 -3.81 17.63
C SER A 282 10.83 -4.55 18.66
N LYS A 283 12.05 -4.96 18.30
CA LYS A 283 13.02 -5.66 19.17
C LYS A 283 14.46 -5.48 18.65
N PRO A 284 15.49 -5.58 19.50
CA PRO A 284 16.87 -5.68 19.04
C PRO A 284 17.03 -6.81 18.01
N GLY A 285 17.62 -6.51 16.87
CA GLY A 285 17.79 -7.45 15.75
C GLY A 285 16.59 -7.59 14.80
N HIS A 286 15.41 -7.05 15.13
CA HIS A 286 14.26 -6.98 14.22
C HIS A 286 14.12 -5.56 13.68
N LYS A 287 14.62 -5.31 12.47
CA LYS A 287 14.38 -4.04 11.77
C LYS A 287 12.89 -3.91 11.45
N GLY A 288 12.31 -2.74 11.68
CA GLY A 288 11.00 -2.40 11.14
C GLY A 288 11.01 -2.47 9.60
N GLN A 289 9.83 -2.58 9.01
CA GLN A 289 9.71 -2.42 7.56
C GLN A 289 10.07 -0.98 7.18
N ALA A 290 10.59 -0.78 5.96
CA ALA A 290 10.58 0.53 5.35
C ALA A 290 9.25 0.72 4.60
N PRO A 291 8.63 1.91 4.61
CA PRO A 291 7.54 2.19 3.68
C PRO A 291 8.07 2.08 2.26
N SER A 292 7.28 1.50 1.36
CA SER A 292 7.70 1.44 -0.03
C SER A 292 7.67 2.84 -0.65
N GLU A 293 8.50 3.06 -1.67
CA GLU A 293 8.55 4.35 -2.37
C GLU A 293 7.20 4.73 -2.99
N VAL A 294 6.45 3.75 -3.55
CA VAL A 294 5.11 4.02 -4.08
C VAL A 294 4.09 4.30 -2.99
N GLN A 295 4.26 3.73 -1.79
CA GLN A 295 3.45 4.05 -0.63
C GLN A 295 3.70 5.49 -0.17
N VAL A 296 4.96 5.93 -0.13
CA VAL A 296 5.35 7.31 0.18
C VAL A 296 4.85 8.27 -0.91
N GLN A 297 4.95 7.89 -2.19
CA GLN A 297 4.43 8.70 -3.28
C GLN A 297 2.90 8.85 -3.23
N ALA A 298 2.19 7.77 -2.89
CA ALA A 298 0.74 7.83 -2.68
C ALA A 298 0.37 8.73 -1.48
N LEU A 299 1.16 8.68 -0.40
CA LEU A 299 1.01 9.58 0.73
C LEU A 299 1.20 11.04 0.31
N ARG A 300 2.26 11.35 -0.45
CA ARG A 300 2.53 12.70 -0.99
C ARG A 300 1.34 13.24 -1.78
N GLN A 301 0.82 12.46 -2.71
CA GLN A 301 -0.33 12.85 -3.54
C GLN A 301 -1.59 13.05 -2.70
N LEU A 302 -1.86 12.15 -1.74
CA LEU A 302 -3.02 12.25 -0.86
C LEU A 302 -2.94 13.49 0.03
N LEU A 303 -1.78 13.77 0.65
CA LEU A 303 -1.56 14.96 1.46
C LEU A 303 -1.75 16.24 0.64
N ALA A 304 -1.15 16.33 -0.56
CA ALA A 304 -1.30 17.48 -1.45
C ALA A 304 -2.76 17.67 -1.85
N THR A 305 -3.46 16.60 -2.22
CA THR A 305 -4.88 16.66 -2.61
C THR A 305 -5.78 17.14 -1.47
N ILE A 306 -5.62 16.56 -0.28
CA ILE A 306 -6.47 16.93 0.86
C ILE A 306 -6.17 18.36 1.33
N THR A 307 -4.90 18.76 1.43
CA THR A 307 -4.54 20.12 1.82
C THR A 307 -5.09 21.16 0.86
N ALA A 308 -5.05 20.88 -0.44
CA ALA A 308 -5.65 21.76 -1.44
C ALA A 308 -7.19 21.80 -1.35
N SER A 309 -7.84 20.63 -1.21
CA SER A 309 -9.31 20.53 -1.18
C SER A 309 -9.95 21.19 0.06
N TYR A 310 -9.26 21.13 1.20
CA TYR A 310 -9.77 21.68 2.46
C TYR A 310 -9.05 22.96 2.92
N ASN A 311 -8.16 23.51 2.09
CA ASN A 311 -7.34 24.69 2.42
C ASN A 311 -6.58 24.53 3.75
N ILE A 312 -5.92 23.38 3.94
CA ILE A 312 -5.15 23.06 5.15
C ILE A 312 -3.72 23.54 4.97
N SER A 313 -3.19 24.27 5.96
CA SER A 313 -1.78 24.65 6.00
C SER A 313 -0.87 23.43 6.18
N THR A 314 0.32 23.46 5.61
CA THR A 314 1.33 22.39 5.77
C THR A 314 1.77 22.22 7.23
N GLU A 315 1.62 23.25 8.08
CA GLU A 315 1.86 23.17 9.54
C GLU A 315 0.81 22.35 10.27
N GLN A 316 -0.29 21.99 9.61
CA GLN A 316 -1.36 21.17 10.16
C GLN A 316 -1.27 19.70 9.71
N ILE A 317 -0.13 19.27 9.19
CA ILE A 317 0.18 17.89 8.88
C ILE A 317 1.04 17.31 10.01
N TYR A 318 0.52 16.32 10.71
CA TYR A 318 1.09 15.70 11.90
C TYR A 318 1.38 14.23 11.71
N CYS A 319 2.29 13.71 12.52
CA CYS A 319 2.42 12.29 12.83
C CYS A 319 1.70 11.98 14.16
N HIS A 320 1.27 10.74 14.37
CA HIS A 320 0.57 10.37 15.62
C HIS A 320 1.38 10.69 16.89
N LYS A 321 2.71 10.51 16.83
CA LYS A 321 3.63 10.85 17.93
C LYS A 321 3.59 12.32 18.36
N ASP A 322 3.07 13.23 17.53
CA ASP A 322 3.01 14.65 17.84
C ASP A 322 1.88 14.98 18.83
N PHE A 323 0.96 14.03 19.07
CA PHE A 323 -0.16 14.18 20.01
C PHE A 323 0.00 13.35 21.28
N ILE A 324 0.67 12.20 21.21
CA ILE A 324 0.83 11.30 22.35
C ILE A 324 2.23 10.65 22.31
N ASN A 325 2.66 10.13 23.45
CA ASN A 325 3.90 9.35 23.54
C ASN A 325 3.73 7.99 22.85
N THR A 326 4.12 7.89 21.59
CA THR A 326 4.08 6.68 20.76
C THR A 326 5.18 6.71 19.71
N GLU A 327 5.59 5.55 19.23
CA GLU A 327 6.52 5.44 18.10
C GLU A 327 5.83 5.54 16.72
N CYS A 328 4.48 5.54 16.69
CA CYS A 328 3.70 5.67 15.46
C CYS A 328 3.92 7.04 14.81
N PRO A 329 4.16 7.09 13.50
CA PRO A 329 4.14 6.04 12.48
C PRO A 329 5.49 5.32 12.24
N GLY A 330 6.49 5.54 13.06
CA GLY A 330 7.85 5.04 12.89
C GLY A 330 8.79 6.03 12.20
N PRO A 331 10.12 5.93 12.48
CA PRO A 331 11.08 6.97 12.09
C PRO A 331 11.16 7.19 10.58
N ALA A 332 11.06 6.13 9.77
CA ALA A 332 11.12 6.26 8.32
C ALA A 332 9.91 7.01 7.74
N VAL A 333 8.71 6.79 8.30
CA VAL A 333 7.50 7.53 7.87
C VAL A 333 7.54 8.97 8.37
N VAL A 334 8.06 9.22 9.58
CA VAL A 334 8.26 10.58 10.09
C VAL A 334 9.18 11.38 9.18
N ALA A 335 10.30 10.79 8.75
CA ALA A 335 11.22 11.42 7.78
C ALA A 335 10.52 11.70 6.45
N ALA A 336 9.79 10.71 5.90
CA ALA A 336 9.06 10.89 4.66
C ALA A 336 7.99 12.00 4.73
N VAL A 337 7.27 12.12 5.85
CA VAL A 337 6.31 13.22 6.05
C VAL A 337 7.02 14.56 6.12
N ALA A 338 8.16 14.67 6.79
CA ALA A 338 8.94 15.89 6.87
C ALA A 338 9.42 16.34 5.48
N ASP A 339 9.96 15.43 4.67
CA ASP A 339 10.41 15.70 3.29
C ASP A 339 9.22 16.15 2.41
N ILE A 340 8.08 15.48 2.51
CA ILE A 340 6.86 15.85 1.78
C ILE A 340 6.42 17.27 2.16
N VAL A 341 6.37 17.59 3.44
CA VAL A 341 5.97 18.93 3.94
C VAL A 341 6.96 19.99 3.46
N GLN A 342 8.25 19.71 3.48
CA GLN A 342 9.28 20.61 2.97
C GLN A 342 9.08 20.91 1.48
N ASP A 343 8.87 19.89 0.66
CA ASP A 343 8.62 20.05 -0.77
C ASP A 343 7.34 20.83 -1.05
N MET A 344 6.26 20.56 -0.30
CA MET A 344 5.00 21.29 -0.42
C MET A 344 5.13 22.76 -0.06
N ARG A 345 6.01 23.13 0.91
CA ARG A 345 6.35 24.51 1.25
C ARG A 345 7.18 25.18 0.17
N ALA A 346 8.18 24.48 -0.36
CA ALA A 346 9.06 24.99 -1.42
C ALA A 346 8.29 25.26 -2.71
N ALA A 347 7.28 24.44 -3.03
CA ALA A 347 6.42 24.64 -4.20
C ALA A 347 5.55 25.90 -4.13
N GLY A 348 5.39 26.52 -2.94
CA GLY A 348 4.72 27.79 -2.72
C GLY A 348 3.24 27.86 -3.12
N PRO A 349 2.58 29.02 -2.94
CA PRO A 349 1.18 29.20 -3.33
C PRO A 349 0.92 29.22 -4.85
N GLN A 350 1.96 29.32 -5.67
CA GLN A 350 1.83 29.45 -7.12
C GLN A 350 1.34 28.18 -7.84
N SER A 351 1.61 27.00 -7.30
CA SER A 351 1.03 25.75 -7.83
C SER A 351 -0.48 25.63 -7.55
N ARG A 352 -1.03 26.42 -6.63
CA ARG A 352 -2.49 26.49 -6.34
C ARG A 352 -3.28 27.27 -7.40
N ARG A 353 -2.64 28.10 -8.26
CA ARG A 353 -3.31 28.94 -9.25
C ARG A 353 -3.59 28.28 -10.59
N ILE A 354 -2.98 27.13 -10.89
CA ILE A 354 -3.20 26.45 -12.18
C ILE A 354 -4.53 25.69 -12.21
N ALA A 355 -5.13 25.39 -11.07
CA ALA A 355 -6.45 24.77 -11.00
C ALA A 355 -7.64 25.76 -10.90
N GLY A 356 -7.39 27.06 -10.82
CA GLY A 356 -8.39 28.09 -10.50
C GLY A 356 -8.65 29.16 -11.58
N ASN A 357 -7.90 29.19 -12.67
CA ASN A 357 -8.06 30.23 -13.73
C ASN A 357 -8.45 29.63 -15.10
N ALA A 358 -9.53 28.85 -15.11
CA ALA A 358 -10.25 28.52 -16.34
C ALA A 358 -11.70 28.97 -16.24
N THR A 359 -11.93 30.20 -15.76
CA THR A 359 -13.18 30.93 -15.98
C THR A 359 -12.88 32.40 -15.89
N ASN A 360 -12.71 33.06 -17.01
CA ASN A 360 -13.08 34.41 -17.40
C ASN A 360 -12.15 34.85 -18.54
N ASP A 361 -12.59 34.58 -19.74
CA ASP A 361 -12.81 35.55 -20.83
C ASP A 361 -13.65 34.89 -21.91
#